data_7c6be6ce8f27b49e861be3d6500f8172
#
_entry.id   7c6be6ce8f27b49e861be3d6500f8172
#
_cell.length_a   1.000
_cell.length_b   1.000
_cell.length_c   1.000
_cell.angle_alpha   90.00
_cell.angle_beta   90.00
_cell.angle_gamma   90.00
#
_symmetry.space_group_name_H-M   'P 1'
#
loop_
_entity.id
_entity.type
_entity.pdbx_description
1 polymer ?
#
loop_
_entity_poly.entity_id
_entity_poly.type
_entity_poly.pdbx_seq_one_letter_code
_entity_poly.pdbx_strand_id
1 'polypeptide(L)'
;LNSSGGKAPGPEPLKNALSNIRKILDKALKDMEFASNSIRKLSSIQAYDIVMHSADAVISGGVRRSATICLFSPDDEEMAKAKTGSWFVDNPQRGRSNNSAILLRDKTTAEQFSELMQSVKEFGEPGFVFSDSTELIVNPCVEIGMWPVDETTGKSGWQACNLSTINCAK
;
A
#
# COMPACT_ATOMS: atom_id res chain seq x y z
N LEU A 1 -0.78 -6.61 -29.76
CA LEU A 1 -0.46 -6.47 -28.41
C LEU A 1 -0.51 -7.70 -27.54
N ASN A 2 -0.38 -8.89 -28.04
CA ASN A 2 -0.75 -10.09 -27.31
C ASN A 2 0.32 -11.17 -27.39
N SER A 3 1.59 -10.81 -27.22
CA SER A 3 2.64 -11.80 -27.01
C SER A 3 2.42 -12.65 -25.76
N SER A 4 1.51 -12.21 -24.84
CA SER A 4 1.20 -12.89 -23.58
C SER A 4 -0.25 -13.39 -23.48
N GLY A 5 -1.05 -13.31 -24.54
CA GLY A 5 -2.41 -13.87 -24.58
C GLY A 5 -3.46 -13.14 -23.75
N GLY A 6 -3.14 -12.01 -23.13
CA GLY A 6 -4.07 -11.24 -22.32
C GLY A 6 -5.00 -10.36 -23.16
N LYS A 7 -6.25 -10.22 -22.72
CA LYS A 7 -7.26 -9.34 -23.34
C LYS A 7 -7.46 -8.13 -22.42
N ALA A 8 -7.51 -6.92 -23.00
CA ALA A 8 -7.86 -5.74 -22.24
C ALA A 8 -9.29 -5.85 -21.68
N PRO A 9 -9.53 -5.52 -20.39
CA PRO A 9 -10.80 -5.78 -19.70
C PRO A 9 -11.90 -4.79 -20.05
N GLY A 10 -11.60 -3.77 -20.84
CA GLY A 10 -12.54 -2.69 -21.11
C GLY A 10 -12.58 -1.63 -20.01
N PRO A 11 -13.56 -0.72 -20.03
CA PRO A 11 -13.60 0.43 -19.12
C PRO A 11 -14.19 0.14 -17.72
N GLU A 12 -14.86 -0.99 -17.54
CA GLU A 12 -15.61 -1.27 -16.29
C GLU A 12 -14.75 -1.28 -15.02
N PRO A 13 -13.55 -1.89 -14.98
CA PRO A 13 -12.72 -1.85 -13.78
C PRO A 13 -12.31 -0.43 -13.38
N LEU A 14 -11.97 0.41 -14.35
CA LEU A 14 -11.66 1.82 -14.10
C LEU A 14 -12.90 2.57 -13.59
N LYS A 15 -14.05 2.37 -14.18
CA LYS A 15 -15.31 2.99 -13.75
C LYS A 15 -15.65 2.59 -12.30
N ASN A 16 -15.48 1.32 -11.95
CA ASN A 16 -15.72 0.83 -10.60
C ASN A 16 -14.74 1.46 -9.59
N ALA A 17 -13.45 1.51 -9.94
CA ALA A 17 -12.44 2.15 -9.11
C ALA A 17 -12.78 3.62 -8.85
N LEU A 18 -13.08 4.40 -9.89
CA LEU A 18 -13.45 5.82 -9.77
C LEU A 18 -14.73 6.01 -8.94
N SER A 19 -15.73 5.13 -9.11
CA SER A 19 -16.95 5.16 -8.32
C SER A 19 -16.68 4.92 -6.83
N ASN A 20 -15.83 3.96 -6.50
CA ASN A 20 -15.49 3.65 -5.11
C ASN A 20 -14.62 4.75 -4.48
N ILE A 21 -13.66 5.28 -5.21
CA ILE A 21 -12.87 6.44 -4.77
C ILE A 21 -13.79 7.63 -4.48
N ARG A 22 -14.76 7.89 -5.34
CA ARG A 22 -15.74 8.95 -5.12
C ARG A 22 -16.54 8.75 -3.83
N LYS A 23 -16.96 7.52 -3.52
CA LYS A 23 -17.67 7.20 -2.27
C LYS A 23 -16.81 7.50 -1.03
N ILE A 24 -15.50 7.18 -1.07
CA ILE A 24 -14.57 7.49 0.02
C ILE A 24 -14.48 9.00 0.23
N LEU A 25 -14.31 9.76 -0.86
CA LEU A 25 -14.21 11.22 -0.80
C LEU A 25 -15.52 11.87 -0.30
N ASP A 26 -16.67 11.41 -0.81
CA ASP A 26 -17.98 11.93 -0.38
C ASP A 26 -18.24 11.61 1.09
N LYS A 27 -17.83 10.44 1.58
CA LYS A 27 -17.91 10.09 3.01
C LYS A 27 -17.00 10.99 3.83
N ALA A 28 -15.73 11.12 3.44
CA ALA A 28 -14.78 11.97 4.15
C ALA A 28 -15.24 13.42 4.24
N LEU A 29 -15.90 13.95 3.20
CA LEU A 29 -16.47 15.29 3.21
C LEU A 29 -17.69 15.43 4.13
N LYS A 30 -18.52 14.40 4.27
CA LYS A 30 -19.69 14.40 5.17
C LYS A 30 -19.29 14.30 6.63
N ASP A 31 -18.30 13.48 6.94
CA ASP A 31 -17.82 13.29 8.32
C ASP A 31 -17.08 14.53 8.86
N MET A 32 -16.79 15.47 7.98
CA MET A 32 -16.16 16.74 8.31
C MET A 32 -17.22 17.81 8.59
N GLU A 33 -17.64 17.98 9.85
CA GLU A 33 -18.49 19.10 10.25
C GLU A 33 -17.90 20.45 9.82
N PHE A 34 -18.80 21.35 9.40
CA PHE A 34 -18.59 22.64 8.77
C PHE A 34 -17.62 23.58 9.53
N ALA A 35 -16.32 23.42 9.36
CA ALA A 35 -15.39 24.50 9.62
C ALA A 35 -14.93 25.09 8.27
N SER A 36 -15.45 26.26 7.94
CA SER A 36 -15.14 26.96 6.69
C SER A 36 -13.64 27.24 6.55
N ASN A 37 -13.11 27.05 5.34
CA ASN A 37 -11.81 27.52 4.86
C ASN A 37 -10.53 26.83 5.39
N SER A 38 -10.55 25.65 5.98
CA SER A 38 -9.34 24.92 6.32
C SER A 38 -9.00 23.83 5.29
N ILE A 39 -7.71 23.70 4.92
CA ILE A 39 -7.20 22.56 4.19
C ILE A 39 -7.38 21.33 5.07
N ARG A 40 -8.02 20.30 4.55
CA ARG A 40 -8.29 19.06 5.26
C ARG A 40 -7.47 17.91 4.69
N LYS A 41 -7.10 16.98 5.54
CA LYS A 41 -6.38 15.78 5.15
C LYS A 41 -7.31 14.58 5.23
N LEU A 42 -7.16 13.65 4.30
CA LEU A 42 -7.70 12.30 4.44
C LEU A 42 -6.99 11.59 5.59
N SER A 43 -7.66 10.65 6.26
CA SER A 43 -6.98 9.73 7.16
C SER A 43 -6.08 8.77 6.37
N SER A 44 -5.13 8.12 7.05
CA SER A 44 -4.22 7.17 6.43
C SER A 44 -4.96 6.03 5.74
N ILE A 45 -5.99 5.48 6.38
CA ILE A 45 -6.78 4.40 5.82
C ILE A 45 -7.61 4.87 4.60
N GLN A 46 -8.12 6.10 4.58
CA GLN A 46 -8.83 6.64 3.44
C GLN A 46 -7.90 6.82 2.23
N ALA A 47 -6.72 7.39 2.45
CA ALA A 47 -5.71 7.54 1.41
C ALA A 47 -5.25 6.17 0.87
N TYR A 48 -5.03 5.22 1.77
CA TYR A 48 -4.69 3.85 1.44
C TYR A 48 -5.77 3.17 0.58
N ASP A 49 -7.04 3.24 0.97
CA ASP A 49 -8.14 2.63 0.23
C ASP A 49 -8.31 3.24 -1.18
N ILE A 50 -8.05 4.53 -1.37
CA ILE A 50 -8.03 5.18 -2.70
C ILE A 50 -6.95 4.55 -3.60
N VAL A 51 -5.74 4.35 -3.07
CA VAL A 51 -4.66 3.69 -3.81
C VAL A 51 -5.01 2.24 -4.13
N MET A 52 -5.63 1.53 -3.18
CA MET A 52 -6.04 0.13 -3.37
C MET A 52 -7.14 -0.03 -4.43
N HIS A 53 -8.12 0.85 -4.48
CA HIS A 53 -9.10 0.84 -5.56
C HIS A 53 -8.47 1.16 -6.92
N SER A 54 -7.47 2.04 -6.96
CA SER A 54 -6.71 2.31 -8.19
C SER A 54 -5.92 1.07 -8.63
N ALA A 55 -5.28 0.37 -7.70
CA ALA A 55 -4.55 -0.88 -7.96
C ALA A 55 -5.48 -1.99 -8.45
N ASP A 56 -6.70 -2.06 -7.92
CA ASP A 56 -7.71 -3.06 -8.31
C ASP A 56 -8.13 -2.92 -9.79
N ALA A 57 -8.17 -1.69 -10.31
CA ALA A 57 -8.44 -1.44 -11.72
C ALA A 57 -7.38 -2.04 -12.66
N VAL A 58 -6.15 -2.20 -12.22
CA VAL A 58 -5.02 -2.69 -13.03
C VAL A 58 -5.05 -4.22 -13.20
N ILE A 59 -5.72 -4.95 -12.31
CA ILE A 59 -5.72 -6.42 -12.29
C ILE A 59 -6.42 -7.06 -13.47
N SER A 60 -7.24 -6.33 -14.11
CA SER A 60 -8.14 -6.80 -15.12
C SER A 60 -7.52 -7.22 -16.47
N GLY A 61 -6.19 -7.20 -16.59
CA GLY A 61 -5.49 -7.60 -17.84
C GLY A 61 -4.90 -9.01 -17.88
N GLY A 62 -4.94 -9.75 -16.79
CA GLY A 62 -4.64 -11.19 -16.72
C GLY A 62 -3.16 -11.59 -16.61
N VAL A 63 -2.20 -10.84 -17.13
CA VAL A 63 -0.79 -11.28 -17.21
C VAL A 63 0.12 -10.51 -16.26
N ARG A 64 -0.07 -9.22 -16.11
CA ARG A 64 0.69 -8.41 -15.15
C ARG A 64 -0.26 -7.76 -14.16
N ARG A 65 0.01 -7.95 -12.89
CA ARG A 65 -0.78 -7.40 -11.80
C ARG A 65 -0.02 -6.25 -11.15
N SER A 66 -0.75 -5.26 -10.64
CA SER A 66 -0.18 -4.28 -9.72
C SER A 66 0.19 -4.98 -8.41
N ALA A 67 1.36 -4.66 -7.88
CA ALA A 67 1.77 -5.03 -6.54
C ALA A 67 2.14 -3.75 -5.79
N THR A 68 1.73 -3.67 -4.54
CA THR A 68 1.93 -2.48 -3.70
C THR A 68 2.47 -2.90 -2.34
N ILE A 69 3.34 -2.11 -1.76
CA ILE A 69 3.66 -2.14 -0.34
C ILE A 69 3.12 -0.87 0.30
N CYS A 70 2.44 -1.01 1.42
CA CYS A 70 2.10 0.11 2.29
C CYS A 70 2.98 0.05 3.53
N LEU A 71 3.85 1.02 3.67
CA LEU A 71 4.68 1.21 4.86
C LEU A 71 3.99 2.23 5.77
N PHE A 72 3.86 1.91 7.05
CA PHE A 72 3.17 2.77 8.01
C PHE A 72 3.88 2.80 9.36
N SER A 73 3.62 3.84 10.16
CA SER A 73 4.14 3.94 11.53
C SER A 73 3.41 2.96 12.45
N PRO A 74 4.10 2.31 13.42
CA PRO A 74 3.44 1.47 14.41
C PRO A 74 2.39 2.20 15.25
N ASP A 75 2.44 3.54 15.32
CA ASP A 75 1.46 4.37 16.00
C ASP A 75 0.17 4.59 15.19
N ASP A 76 0.14 4.18 13.92
CA ASP A 76 -1.05 4.28 13.08
C ASP A 76 -1.99 3.09 13.29
N GLU A 77 -2.89 3.24 14.26
CA GLU A 77 -3.84 2.20 14.62
C GLU A 77 -4.79 1.81 13.48
N GLU A 78 -5.17 2.76 12.61
CA GLU A 78 -6.04 2.47 11.47
C GLU A 78 -5.33 1.53 10.49
N MET A 79 -4.05 1.80 10.21
CA MET A 79 -3.27 0.95 9.31
C MET A 79 -2.87 -0.37 9.95
N ALA A 80 -2.56 -0.39 11.25
CA ALA A 80 -2.27 -1.62 11.99
C ALA A 80 -3.46 -2.61 11.94
N LYS A 81 -4.69 -2.10 11.91
CA LYS A 81 -5.92 -2.89 11.87
C LYS A 81 -6.57 -2.96 10.47
N ALA A 82 -5.92 -2.45 9.44
CA ALA A 82 -6.50 -2.34 8.10
C ALA A 82 -6.98 -3.67 7.52
N LYS A 83 -6.34 -4.77 7.89
CA LYS A 83 -6.66 -6.13 7.44
C LYS A 83 -7.01 -7.05 8.62
N THR A 84 -7.85 -6.57 9.51
CA THR A 84 -8.41 -7.35 10.62
C THR A 84 -9.92 -7.56 10.46
N GLY A 85 -10.50 -8.46 11.23
CA GLY A 85 -11.94 -8.77 11.16
C GLY A 85 -12.36 -9.28 9.78
N SER A 86 -13.49 -8.79 9.29
CA SER A 86 -14.08 -9.20 8.00
C SER A 86 -13.54 -8.42 6.81
N TRP A 87 -12.33 -7.87 6.90
CA TRP A 87 -11.77 -6.98 5.87
C TRP A 87 -11.86 -7.54 4.44
N PHE A 88 -11.70 -8.85 4.27
CA PHE A 88 -11.76 -9.51 2.96
C PHE A 88 -13.15 -9.49 2.33
N VAL A 89 -14.21 -9.26 3.12
CA VAL A 89 -15.59 -9.04 2.66
C VAL A 89 -15.89 -7.56 2.52
N ASP A 90 -15.55 -6.76 3.55
CA ASP A 90 -15.90 -5.35 3.64
C ASP A 90 -15.01 -4.45 2.79
N ASN A 91 -13.73 -4.83 2.65
CA ASN A 91 -12.69 -4.05 1.96
C ASN A 91 -11.76 -4.94 1.12
N PRO A 92 -12.29 -5.74 0.18
CA PRO A 92 -11.50 -6.73 -0.57
C PRO A 92 -10.36 -6.11 -1.39
N GLN A 93 -10.45 -4.83 -1.76
CA GLN A 93 -9.38 -4.09 -2.45
C GLN A 93 -8.08 -4.04 -1.63
N ARG A 94 -8.13 -4.13 -0.30
CA ARG A 94 -6.95 -4.14 0.58
C ARG A 94 -6.05 -5.36 0.37
N GLY A 95 -6.56 -6.41 -0.26
CA GLY A 95 -5.77 -7.55 -0.72
C GLY A 95 -4.78 -7.22 -1.85
N ARG A 96 -4.75 -5.98 -2.36
CA ARG A 96 -3.85 -5.55 -3.44
C ARG A 96 -2.49 -5.05 -2.94
N SER A 97 -2.28 -4.99 -1.64
CA SER A 97 -0.98 -4.61 -1.06
C SER A 97 -0.52 -5.60 -0.02
N ASN A 98 0.78 -5.60 0.22
CA ASN A 98 1.38 -6.01 1.47
C ASN A 98 1.40 -4.79 2.40
N ASN A 99 1.11 -4.97 3.67
CA ASN A 99 1.19 -3.89 4.65
C ASN A 99 2.29 -4.22 5.65
N SER A 100 3.19 -3.27 5.90
CA SER A 100 4.28 -3.48 6.87
C SER A 100 4.49 -2.25 7.75
N ALA A 101 4.61 -2.49 9.05
CA ALA A 101 4.99 -1.45 9.98
C ALA A 101 6.49 -1.19 9.90
N ILE A 102 6.90 0.08 9.83
CA ILE A 102 8.32 0.48 9.94
C ILE A 102 8.64 0.58 11.42
N LEU A 103 9.46 -0.33 11.89
CA LEU A 103 9.92 -0.39 13.27
C LEU A 103 11.29 0.28 13.36
N LEU A 104 11.32 1.50 13.92
CA LEU A 104 12.58 2.18 14.17
C LEU A 104 13.31 1.54 15.35
N ARG A 105 14.55 1.11 15.12
CA ARG A 105 15.33 0.32 16.09
C ARG A 105 15.56 1.03 17.42
N ASP A 106 15.64 2.34 17.41
CA ASP A 106 15.89 3.19 18.57
C ASP A 106 14.60 3.71 19.25
N LYS A 107 13.42 3.48 18.65
CA LYS A 107 12.16 4.09 19.12
C LYS A 107 11.05 3.08 19.38
N THR A 108 11.02 1.97 18.63
CA THR A 108 9.95 0.98 18.78
C THR A 108 10.03 0.26 20.11
N THR A 109 8.95 0.29 20.88
CA THR A 109 8.86 -0.39 22.17
C THR A 109 8.39 -1.84 22.02
N ALA A 110 8.65 -2.64 23.05
CA ALA A 110 8.18 -4.03 23.10
C ALA A 110 6.64 -4.10 23.14
N GLU A 111 5.99 -3.11 23.75
CA GLU A 111 4.53 -3.00 23.81
C GLU A 111 3.95 -2.77 22.42
N GLN A 112 4.45 -1.79 21.66
CA GLN A 112 4.03 -1.53 20.28
C GLN A 112 4.20 -2.77 19.39
N PHE A 113 5.33 -3.45 19.51
CA PHE A 113 5.56 -4.70 18.77
C PHE A 113 4.57 -5.80 19.18
N SER A 114 4.29 -5.94 20.48
CA SER A 114 3.33 -6.93 20.99
C SER A 114 1.91 -6.66 20.48
N GLU A 115 1.47 -5.40 20.39
CA GLU A 115 0.16 -5.02 19.87
C GLU A 115 0.04 -5.40 18.38
N LEU A 116 1.05 -5.10 17.58
CA LEU A 116 1.08 -5.51 16.17
C LEU A 116 1.03 -7.04 16.02
N MET A 117 1.72 -7.77 16.88
CA MET A 117 1.74 -9.23 16.88
C MET A 117 0.36 -9.86 17.15
N GLN A 118 -0.57 -9.16 17.81
CA GLN A 118 -1.94 -9.67 17.97
C GLN A 118 -2.63 -9.76 16.59
N SER A 119 -2.51 -8.72 15.75
CA SER A 119 -3.04 -8.75 14.39
C SER A 119 -2.38 -9.82 13.54
N VAL A 120 -1.06 -9.98 13.64
CA VAL A 120 -0.31 -11.02 12.91
C VAL A 120 -0.76 -12.42 13.30
N LYS A 121 -0.98 -12.66 14.59
CA LYS A 121 -1.43 -13.96 15.10
C LYS A 121 -2.78 -14.38 14.51
N GLU A 122 -3.69 -13.41 14.33
CA GLU A 122 -5.06 -13.70 13.87
C GLU A 122 -5.20 -13.65 12.34
N PHE A 123 -4.49 -12.75 11.68
CA PHE A 123 -4.69 -12.42 10.28
C PHE A 123 -3.45 -12.58 9.39
N GLY A 124 -2.27 -12.83 9.96
CA GLY A 124 -1.02 -12.96 9.20
C GLY A 124 -0.41 -11.64 8.73
N GLU A 125 -1.04 -10.50 9.06
CA GLU A 125 -0.58 -9.14 8.75
C GLU A 125 -0.74 -8.20 9.98
N PRO A 126 0.02 -7.12 10.07
CA PRO A 126 1.01 -6.61 9.11
C PRO A 126 2.36 -7.33 9.14
N GLY A 127 3.18 -7.14 8.10
CA GLY A 127 4.60 -7.45 8.13
C GLY A 127 5.39 -6.41 8.92
N PHE A 128 6.71 -6.62 9.05
CA PHE A 128 7.61 -5.72 9.77
C PHE A 128 8.84 -5.38 8.93
N VAL A 129 9.24 -4.11 8.98
CA VAL A 129 10.50 -3.63 8.40
C VAL A 129 11.27 -2.89 9.49
N PHE A 130 12.41 -3.45 9.89
CA PHE A 130 13.29 -2.78 10.85
C PHE A 130 14.19 -1.79 10.12
N SER A 131 14.15 -0.55 10.53
CA SER A 131 14.90 0.54 9.90
C SER A 131 15.45 1.51 10.92
N ASP A 132 16.46 2.27 10.51
CA ASP A 132 17.00 3.38 11.28
C ASP A 132 16.36 4.73 10.85
N SER A 133 15.54 4.71 9.79
CA SER A 133 14.89 5.90 9.23
C SER A 133 13.49 5.61 8.71
N THR A 134 12.60 6.60 8.78
CA THR A 134 11.28 6.58 8.14
C THR A 134 11.33 6.87 6.64
N GLU A 135 12.49 7.26 6.11
CA GLU A 135 12.67 7.56 4.68
C GLU A 135 12.99 6.30 3.85
N LEU A 136 12.81 5.14 4.44
CA LEU A 136 13.01 3.87 3.74
C LEU A 136 11.98 3.70 2.62
N ILE A 137 12.45 3.46 1.42
CA ILE A 137 11.66 3.08 0.26
C ILE A 137 12.09 1.69 -0.19
N VAL A 138 11.13 0.81 -0.38
CA VAL A 138 11.37 -0.58 -0.80
C VAL A 138 10.40 -0.98 -1.92
N ASN A 139 10.73 -2.04 -2.64
CA ASN A 139 9.78 -2.68 -3.55
C ASN A 139 8.70 -3.46 -2.77
N PRO A 140 7.59 -3.89 -3.41
CA PRO A 140 6.47 -4.56 -2.73
C PRO A 140 6.82 -5.84 -1.96
N CYS A 141 7.91 -6.51 -2.31
CA CYS A 141 8.38 -7.72 -1.62
C CYS A 141 9.40 -7.43 -0.52
N VAL A 142 9.84 -6.17 -0.38
CA VAL A 142 10.78 -5.67 0.67
C VAL A 142 12.22 -6.16 0.53
N GLU A 143 12.58 -6.87 -0.54
CA GLU A 143 13.95 -7.38 -0.75
C GLU A 143 14.90 -6.36 -1.37
N ILE A 144 14.40 -5.24 -1.89
CA ILE A 144 15.20 -4.20 -2.53
C ILE A 144 14.99 -2.86 -1.83
N GLY A 145 16.04 -2.32 -1.22
CA GLY A 145 16.08 -0.92 -0.80
C GLY A 145 16.20 -0.02 -2.03
N MET A 146 15.37 1.01 -2.10
CA MET A 146 15.34 1.96 -3.21
C MET A 146 15.76 3.35 -2.75
N TRP A 147 16.56 4.01 -3.57
CA TRP A 147 16.99 5.39 -3.35
C TRP A 147 16.89 6.17 -4.65
N PRO A 148 15.67 6.59 -5.06
CA PRO A 148 15.44 7.23 -6.35
C PRO A 148 15.86 8.70 -6.35
N VAL A 149 17.11 8.99 -5.97
CA VAL A 149 17.69 10.33 -5.96
C VAL A 149 18.93 10.33 -6.84
N ASP A 150 19.01 11.29 -7.74
CA ASP A 150 20.25 11.58 -8.49
C ASP A 150 21.22 12.31 -7.57
N GLU A 151 22.30 11.65 -7.20
CA GLU A 151 23.31 12.17 -6.27
C GLU A 151 24.00 13.44 -6.79
N THR A 152 24.06 13.63 -8.11
CA THR A 152 24.68 14.81 -8.71
C THR A 152 23.80 16.05 -8.62
N THR A 153 22.49 15.87 -8.82
CA THR A 153 21.54 16.98 -8.88
C THR A 153 20.65 17.11 -7.66
N GLY A 154 20.62 16.11 -6.77
CA GLY A 154 19.73 16.01 -5.63
C GLY A 154 18.25 15.87 -6.00
N LYS A 155 17.93 15.64 -7.28
CA LYS A 155 16.55 15.52 -7.74
C LYS A 155 16.02 14.10 -7.51
N SER A 156 14.78 14.02 -7.01
CA SER A 156 14.06 12.76 -6.94
C SER A 156 13.65 12.28 -8.33
N GLY A 157 13.68 10.96 -8.52
CA GLY A 157 13.33 10.29 -9.77
C GLY A 157 12.52 9.03 -9.51
N TRP A 158 12.67 8.06 -10.40
CA TRP A 158 11.98 6.77 -10.33
C TRP A 158 13.00 5.64 -10.40
N GLN A 159 12.72 4.57 -9.68
CA GLN A 159 13.42 3.31 -9.82
C GLN A 159 12.43 2.22 -10.18
N ALA A 160 12.88 1.23 -10.95
CA ALA A 160 12.07 0.10 -11.36
C ALA A 160 12.64 -1.20 -10.78
N CYS A 161 11.75 -2.05 -10.25
CA CYS A 161 12.08 -3.40 -9.87
C CYS A 161 11.85 -4.33 -11.06
N ASN A 162 12.93 -4.83 -11.68
CA ASN A 162 12.88 -5.80 -12.77
C ASN A 162 13.34 -7.17 -12.27
N LEU A 163 12.47 -8.16 -12.47
CA LEU A 163 12.77 -9.54 -12.11
C LEU A 163 13.57 -10.19 -13.24
N SER A 164 14.71 -10.78 -12.88
CA SER A 164 15.57 -11.55 -13.78
C SER A 164 15.93 -12.87 -13.12
N THR A 165 16.01 -13.91 -13.94
CA THR A 165 16.43 -15.25 -13.46
C THR A 165 17.77 -15.61 -14.05
N ILE A 166 18.69 -16.02 -13.19
CA ILE A 166 20.01 -16.51 -13.57
C ILE A 166 20.08 -18.01 -13.30
N ASN A 167 20.46 -18.79 -14.30
CA ASN A 167 20.72 -20.20 -14.11
C ASN A 167 22.12 -20.41 -13.55
N CYS A 168 22.22 -20.68 -12.25
CA CYS A 168 23.49 -20.90 -11.56
C CYS A 168 24.08 -22.33 -11.75
N ALA A 169 23.40 -23.18 -12.49
CA ALA A 169 23.85 -24.56 -12.73
C ALA A 169 24.73 -24.71 -13.99
N LYS A 170 25.06 -23.62 -14.69
CA LYS A 170 25.92 -23.63 -15.88
C LYS A 170 26.98 -22.55 -15.77
#